data_71830485380baf2f13835d18bee34aba
#
_entry.id   71830485380baf2f13835d18bee34aba
#
_cell.length_a   1.000
_cell.length_b   1.000
_cell.length_c   1.000
_cell.angle_alpha   90.00
_cell.angle_beta   90.00
_cell.angle_gamma   90.00
#
_symmetry.space_group_name_H-M   'P 1'
#
loop_
_entity.id
_entity.type
_entity.pdbx_description
1 polymer ?
#
loop_
_entity_poly.entity_id
_entity_poly.type
_entity_poly.pdbx_seq_one_letter_code
_entity_poly.pdbx_strand_id
1 'polypeptide(L)'
;MVGLPPDMGQTAHSLFGGDPAAHPYTPQMRKRHLLIEIAQTVALTVVAFYLLQAFIAQPFRVEQGSMRVTFEPGEYVLVDKLSPRLTGFHRGDVVIFHPPESWPSSSDNTPYIKRVIGLPGETVAIGADGVRINGALLTEGYVYLDGGDNVEEPQSWRLAADELLVFGDHRSNSSDSRAYGPIPASVVVGRAVIRYYPLDRMSLITPPPYGTAVP
;
A
#
# COMPACT_ATOMS: atom_id res chain seq x y z
N MET A 1 -70.54 -41.05 -70.91
CA MET A 1 -69.37 -41.71 -70.29
C MET A 1 -68.25 -40.76 -70.44
N VAL A 2 -67.97 -40.06 -69.41
CA VAL A 2 -66.90 -39.02 -69.40
C VAL A 2 -65.76 -39.55 -68.51
N GLY A 3 -64.62 -39.74 -69.15
CA GLY A 3 -63.43 -40.24 -68.47
C GLY A 3 -62.80 -39.12 -67.57
N LEU A 4 -62.43 -39.53 -66.40
CA LEU A 4 -61.61 -38.71 -65.44
C LEU A 4 -60.15 -38.63 -65.94
N PRO A 5 -59.46 -37.44 -65.76
CA PRO A 5 -58.04 -37.32 -66.06
C PRO A 5 -57.22 -37.83 -64.86
N PRO A 6 -55.94 -38.24 -65.09
CA PRO A 6 -55.10 -38.81 -64.06
C PRO A 6 -54.46 -37.78 -63.18
N ASP A 7 -54.28 -38.18 -61.98
CA ASP A 7 -53.42 -37.77 -60.84
C ASP A 7 -52.26 -36.79 -61.15
N MET A 8 -52.29 -35.57 -60.57
CA MET A 8 -51.19 -34.61 -60.43
C MET A 8 -50.89 -34.44 -58.92
N GLY A 9 -50.31 -35.46 -58.38
CA GLY A 9 -49.80 -35.44 -57.01
C GLY A 9 -48.40 -36.00 -56.96
N GLN A 10 -47.38 -35.19 -56.98
CA GLN A 10 -46.08 -35.41 -56.36
C GLN A 10 -44.97 -34.59 -57.03
N THR A 11 -44.88 -33.26 -56.79
CA THR A 11 -43.66 -32.52 -56.91
C THR A 11 -43.73 -31.27 -56.10
N ALA A 12 -43.64 -31.35 -54.74
CA ALA A 12 -43.39 -30.19 -53.89
C ALA A 12 -42.79 -30.63 -52.55
N HIS A 13 -41.67 -31.32 -52.57
CA HIS A 13 -40.88 -31.56 -51.35
C HIS A 13 -39.38 -31.65 -51.65
N SER A 14 -38.72 -30.55 -51.98
CA SER A 14 -37.24 -30.52 -51.95
C SER A 14 -36.64 -29.09 -52.01
N LEU A 15 -37.28 -28.08 -51.43
CA LEU A 15 -36.71 -26.74 -51.44
C LEU A 15 -36.38 -26.13 -50.07
N PHE A 16 -36.50 -26.90 -48.98
CA PHE A 16 -36.12 -26.45 -47.63
C PHE A 16 -35.38 -27.52 -46.83
N GLY A 17 -34.28 -28.03 -47.38
CA GLY A 17 -33.35 -28.93 -46.69
C GLY A 17 -32.02 -28.21 -46.45
N GLY A 18 -32.06 -27.05 -45.84
CA GLY A 18 -30.89 -26.46 -45.24
C GLY A 18 -30.74 -27.02 -43.85
N ASP A 19 -29.78 -27.88 -43.64
CA ASP A 19 -29.43 -28.43 -42.33
C ASP A 19 -28.95 -27.28 -41.42
N PRO A 20 -29.69 -26.91 -40.33
CA PRO A 20 -29.33 -25.79 -39.48
C PRO A 20 -28.21 -26.07 -38.45
N ALA A 21 -27.48 -27.17 -38.59
CA ALA A 21 -26.59 -27.67 -37.55
C ALA A 21 -25.15 -27.87 -38.00
N ALA A 22 -24.62 -27.08 -38.95
CA ALA A 22 -23.20 -27.07 -39.20
C ALA A 22 -22.55 -25.95 -38.40
N HIS A 23 -22.38 -26.13 -37.09
CA HIS A 23 -21.44 -25.29 -36.34
C HIS A 23 -20.01 -25.52 -36.83
N PRO A 24 -19.31 -24.49 -37.33
CA PRO A 24 -17.98 -24.64 -37.96
C PRO A 24 -16.84 -24.95 -36.98
N TYR A 25 -17.14 -25.24 -35.71
CA TYR A 25 -16.14 -25.47 -34.69
C TYR A 25 -16.04 -26.92 -34.29
N THR A 26 -14.94 -27.57 -34.64
CA THR A 26 -14.60 -28.90 -34.12
C THR A 26 -14.32 -28.84 -32.61
N PRO A 27 -14.57 -29.91 -31.82
CA PRO A 27 -14.30 -29.94 -30.38
C PRO A 27 -12.84 -29.60 -30.02
N GLN A 28 -11.90 -29.86 -30.90
CA GLN A 28 -10.49 -29.50 -30.70
C GLN A 28 -10.25 -27.98 -30.84
N MET A 29 -10.91 -27.29 -31.74
CA MET A 29 -10.80 -25.83 -31.87
C MET A 29 -11.37 -25.12 -30.64
N ARG A 30 -12.49 -25.61 -30.12
CA ARG A 30 -13.11 -25.09 -28.89
C ARG A 30 -12.17 -25.22 -27.67
N LYS A 31 -11.45 -26.33 -27.52
CA LYS A 31 -10.44 -26.54 -26.44
C LYS A 31 -9.27 -25.59 -26.59
N ARG A 32 -8.78 -25.36 -27.80
CA ARG A 32 -7.67 -24.41 -28.04
C ARG A 32 -8.06 -22.97 -27.74
N HIS A 33 -9.27 -22.54 -28.13
CA HIS A 33 -9.77 -21.21 -27.81
C HIS A 33 -9.91 -21.04 -26.29
N LEU A 34 -10.49 -22.00 -25.58
CA LEU A 34 -10.61 -21.96 -24.12
C LEU A 34 -9.25 -21.87 -23.44
N LEU A 35 -8.24 -22.62 -23.88
CA LEU A 35 -6.89 -22.53 -23.33
C LEU A 35 -6.24 -21.17 -23.57
N ILE A 36 -6.45 -20.58 -24.73
CA ILE A 36 -5.94 -19.24 -25.08
C ILE A 36 -6.63 -18.18 -24.20
N GLU A 37 -7.96 -18.25 -24.02
CA GLU A 37 -8.72 -17.34 -23.17
C GLU A 37 -8.27 -17.43 -21.72
N ILE A 38 -8.06 -18.63 -21.18
CA ILE A 38 -7.53 -18.84 -19.83
C ILE A 38 -6.13 -18.25 -19.73
N ALA A 39 -5.24 -18.51 -20.69
CA ALA A 39 -3.87 -17.99 -20.67
C ALA A 39 -3.84 -16.46 -20.73
N GLN A 40 -4.68 -15.85 -21.57
CA GLN A 40 -4.83 -14.40 -21.66
C GLN A 40 -5.35 -13.80 -20.35
N THR A 41 -6.37 -14.41 -19.74
CA THR A 41 -6.93 -13.97 -18.47
C THR A 41 -5.88 -14.03 -17.35
N VAL A 42 -5.15 -15.14 -17.26
CA VAL A 42 -4.07 -15.30 -16.29
C VAL A 42 -2.98 -14.26 -16.51
N ALA A 43 -2.54 -14.08 -17.76
CA ALA A 43 -1.51 -13.08 -18.08
C ALA A 43 -1.95 -11.65 -17.71
N LEU A 44 -3.19 -11.28 -18.06
CA LEU A 44 -3.76 -9.98 -17.70
C LEU A 44 -3.85 -9.78 -16.19
N THR A 45 -4.30 -10.81 -15.47
CA THR A 45 -4.38 -10.78 -14.00
C THR A 45 -3.00 -10.59 -13.36
N VAL A 46 -1.99 -11.30 -13.85
CA VAL A 46 -0.61 -11.17 -13.37
C VAL A 46 -0.07 -9.76 -13.63
N VAL A 47 -0.27 -9.23 -14.85
CA VAL A 47 0.14 -7.85 -15.17
C VAL A 47 -0.57 -6.85 -14.27
N ALA A 48 -1.89 -6.96 -14.13
CA ALA A 48 -2.68 -6.07 -13.27
C ALA A 48 -2.21 -6.12 -11.80
N PHE A 49 -1.90 -7.32 -11.29
CA PHE A 49 -1.37 -7.51 -9.93
C PHE A 49 -0.03 -6.79 -9.73
N TYR A 50 0.91 -6.96 -10.67
CA TYR A 50 2.20 -6.26 -10.59
C TYR A 50 2.07 -4.74 -10.72
N LEU A 51 1.19 -4.25 -11.59
CA LEU A 51 0.92 -2.82 -11.70
C LEU A 51 0.32 -2.27 -10.40
N LEU A 52 -0.62 -3.00 -9.78
CA LEU A 52 -1.20 -2.60 -8.50
C LEU A 52 -0.13 -2.52 -7.42
N GLN A 53 0.74 -3.53 -7.29
CA GLN A 53 1.84 -3.51 -6.32
C GLN A 53 2.88 -2.41 -6.61
N ALA A 54 3.18 -2.15 -7.87
CA ALA A 54 4.17 -1.15 -8.24
C ALA A 54 3.71 0.28 -7.92
N PHE A 55 2.42 0.60 -8.13
CA PHE A 55 1.96 1.98 -8.14
C PHE A 55 0.94 2.31 -7.04
N ILE A 56 0.17 1.35 -6.54
CA ILE A 56 -0.96 1.62 -5.65
C ILE A 56 -0.71 1.15 -4.23
N ALA A 57 -0.45 -0.14 -4.01
CA ALA A 57 -0.31 -0.69 -2.67
C ALA A 57 0.63 -1.89 -2.62
N GLN A 58 1.41 -1.99 -1.56
CA GLN A 58 2.40 -3.05 -1.37
C GLN A 58 2.35 -3.61 0.05
N PRO A 59 2.38 -4.95 0.22
CA PRO A 59 2.52 -5.56 1.54
C PRO A 59 3.96 -5.40 2.06
N PHE A 60 4.08 -5.10 3.37
CA PHE A 60 5.35 -5.07 4.10
C PHE A 60 5.26 -5.86 5.37
N ARG A 61 6.35 -6.51 5.75
CA ARG A 61 6.52 -7.15 7.04
C ARG A 61 7.30 -6.23 7.98
N VAL A 62 6.79 -6.04 9.18
CA VAL A 62 7.51 -5.33 10.24
C VAL A 62 8.58 -6.26 10.81
N GLU A 63 9.85 -5.88 10.70
CA GLU A 63 10.96 -6.73 11.14
C GLU A 63 11.58 -6.25 12.45
N GLN A 64 11.53 -4.94 12.72
CA GLN A 64 12.21 -4.31 13.84
C GLN A 64 11.23 -3.83 14.91
N GLY A 65 11.71 -3.73 16.16
CA GLY A 65 10.91 -3.29 17.31
C GLY A 65 10.82 -1.77 17.50
N SER A 66 11.29 -0.95 16.54
CA SER A 66 11.29 0.52 16.69
C SER A 66 9.91 1.17 16.73
N MET A 67 8.88 0.42 16.35
CA MET A 67 7.46 0.86 16.39
C MET A 67 6.64 0.07 17.42
N ARG A 68 7.32 -0.55 18.41
CA ARG A 68 6.66 -1.33 19.45
C ARG A 68 5.50 -0.60 20.10
N VAL A 69 4.51 -1.37 20.56
CA VAL A 69 3.16 -0.97 20.97
C VAL A 69 2.25 -0.69 19.77
N THR A 70 2.70 0.10 18.79
CA THR A 70 1.91 0.29 17.57
C THR A 70 2.01 -0.93 16.67
N PHE A 71 3.25 -1.43 16.46
CA PHE A 71 3.52 -2.63 15.66
C PHE A 71 4.54 -3.54 16.33
N GLU A 72 4.26 -4.83 16.32
CA GLU A 72 5.22 -5.84 16.77
C GLU A 72 5.95 -6.48 15.58
N PRO A 73 7.20 -6.92 15.79
CA PRO A 73 7.93 -7.67 14.76
C PRO A 73 7.12 -8.91 14.32
N GLY A 74 7.10 -9.14 13.00
CA GLY A 74 6.33 -10.23 12.39
C GLY A 74 4.94 -9.85 11.91
N GLU A 75 4.42 -8.68 12.26
CA GLU A 75 3.15 -8.17 11.71
C GLU A 75 3.31 -7.75 10.25
N TYR A 76 2.19 -7.81 9.51
CA TYR A 76 2.14 -7.38 8.12
C TYR A 76 1.23 -6.18 7.94
N VAL A 77 1.72 -5.19 7.21
CA VAL A 77 1.00 -3.95 6.90
C VAL A 77 0.87 -3.77 5.39
N LEU A 78 -0.25 -3.19 4.98
CA LEU A 78 -0.46 -2.73 3.61
C LEU A 78 -0.06 -1.27 3.53
N VAL A 79 0.78 -0.96 2.55
CA VAL A 79 1.34 0.36 2.31
C VAL A 79 0.70 0.99 1.09
N ASP A 80 0.03 2.12 1.29
CA ASP A 80 -0.52 2.97 0.24
C ASP A 80 0.60 3.85 -0.35
N LYS A 81 0.85 3.68 -1.63
CA LYS A 81 1.88 4.41 -2.38
C LYS A 81 1.31 5.59 -3.16
N LEU A 82 0.01 5.61 -3.35
CA LEU A 82 -0.66 6.57 -4.23
C LEU A 82 -1.09 7.84 -3.49
N SER A 83 -1.83 7.69 -2.39
CA SER A 83 -2.40 8.85 -1.68
C SER A 83 -1.34 9.85 -1.23
N PRO A 84 -0.18 9.46 -0.66
CA PRO A 84 0.84 10.43 -0.27
C PRO A 84 1.43 11.23 -1.43
N ARG A 85 1.43 10.67 -2.65
CA ARG A 85 1.88 11.37 -3.85
C ARG A 85 0.89 12.44 -4.34
N LEU A 86 -0.40 12.29 -3.99
CA LEU A 86 -1.47 13.19 -4.40
C LEU A 86 -1.77 14.25 -3.34
N THR A 87 -1.73 13.89 -2.06
CA THR A 87 -2.15 14.75 -0.93
C THR A 87 -1.02 15.16 0.00
N GLY A 88 0.19 14.61 -0.21
CA GLY A 88 1.31 14.76 0.72
C GLY A 88 1.18 13.85 1.94
N PHE A 89 2.10 14.04 2.88
CA PHE A 89 2.13 13.35 4.17
C PHE A 89 1.48 14.20 5.25
N HIS A 90 0.91 13.51 6.26
CA HIS A 90 0.32 14.16 7.43
C HIS A 90 1.10 13.77 8.69
N ARG A 91 1.07 14.65 9.67
CA ARG A 91 1.64 14.33 10.99
C ARG A 91 0.94 13.09 11.57
N GLY A 92 1.75 12.15 12.07
CA GLY A 92 1.28 10.87 12.60
C GLY A 92 1.15 9.76 11.58
N ASP A 93 1.28 10.02 10.27
CA ASP A 93 1.38 8.96 9.28
C ASP A 93 2.54 8.02 9.62
N VAL A 94 2.30 6.72 9.58
CA VAL A 94 3.37 5.73 9.66
C VAL A 94 3.87 5.43 8.26
N VAL A 95 5.14 5.73 8.00
CA VAL A 95 5.73 5.63 6.66
C VAL A 95 6.78 4.53 6.59
N ILE A 96 6.85 3.91 5.42
CA ILE A 96 7.92 3.01 5.03
C ILE A 96 8.83 3.73 4.04
N PHE A 97 10.13 3.71 4.29
CA PHE A 97 11.10 4.40 3.44
C PHE A 97 12.42 3.65 3.36
N HIS A 98 13.15 3.84 2.29
CA HIS A 98 14.55 3.44 2.21
C HIS A 98 15.42 4.51 2.85
N PRO A 99 16.34 4.15 3.76
CA PRO A 99 17.20 5.14 4.41
C PRO A 99 17.98 5.92 3.35
N PRO A 100 18.07 7.26 3.46
CA PRO A 100 18.90 8.05 2.57
C PRO A 100 20.39 7.70 2.77
N GLU A 101 21.24 8.04 1.79
CA GLU A 101 22.69 7.73 1.85
C GLU A 101 23.39 8.35 3.06
N SER A 102 22.82 9.44 3.61
CA SER A 102 23.33 10.10 4.84
C SER A 102 23.08 9.29 6.11
N TRP A 103 22.20 8.29 6.08
CA TRP A 103 21.94 7.40 7.20
C TRP A 103 22.76 6.12 7.07
N PRO A 104 23.17 5.49 8.19
CA PRO A 104 23.75 4.15 8.12
C PRO A 104 22.78 3.19 7.46
N SER A 105 23.16 2.66 6.30
CA SER A 105 22.34 1.64 5.64
C SER A 105 22.62 0.28 6.25
N SER A 106 21.57 -0.53 6.45
CA SER A 106 21.75 -1.97 6.61
C SER A 106 22.27 -2.53 5.27
N SER A 107 23.19 -3.49 5.35
CA SER A 107 23.83 -4.11 4.18
C SER A 107 22.86 -4.76 3.18
N ASP A 108 21.61 -4.94 3.57
CA ASP A 108 20.52 -5.60 2.84
C ASP A 108 19.46 -4.65 2.30
N ASN A 109 19.67 -3.32 2.40
CA ASN A 109 18.72 -2.31 1.94
C ASN A 109 17.29 -2.47 2.53
N THR A 110 17.17 -3.01 3.74
CA THR A 110 15.89 -3.20 4.45
C THR A 110 15.20 -1.86 4.68
N PRO A 111 13.94 -1.69 4.25
CA PRO A 111 13.20 -0.47 4.48
C PRO A 111 12.92 -0.24 5.97
N TYR A 112 12.92 1.03 6.38
CA TYR A 112 12.58 1.44 7.73
C TYR A 112 11.08 1.77 7.82
N ILE A 113 10.53 1.55 9.01
CA ILE A 113 9.17 1.96 9.37
C ILE A 113 9.24 2.94 10.53
N LYS A 114 8.68 4.15 10.35
CA LYS A 114 8.70 5.23 11.36
C LYS A 114 7.42 6.07 11.25
N ARG A 115 7.18 6.89 12.27
CA ARG A 115 6.08 7.86 12.30
C ARG A 115 6.56 9.25 11.91
N VAL A 116 5.79 9.94 11.06
CA VAL A 116 6.02 11.34 10.69
C VAL A 116 5.69 12.23 11.89
N ILE A 117 6.69 12.97 12.35
CA ILE A 117 6.59 13.92 13.48
C ILE A 117 6.64 15.36 12.97
N GLY A 118 7.55 15.67 12.06
CA GLY A 118 7.68 16.99 11.45
C GLY A 118 7.32 16.96 9.97
N LEU A 119 6.65 18.02 9.53
CA LEU A 119 6.24 18.23 8.15
C LEU A 119 7.11 19.31 7.47
N PRO A 120 7.12 19.37 6.13
CA PRO A 120 7.87 20.38 5.40
C PRO A 120 7.65 21.81 5.90
N GLY A 121 8.73 22.57 6.07
CA GLY A 121 8.71 23.97 6.50
C GLY A 121 8.57 24.20 8.02
N GLU A 122 8.35 23.13 8.81
CA GLU A 122 8.19 23.26 10.25
C GLU A 122 9.53 23.36 11.00
N THR A 123 9.48 23.93 12.19
CA THR A 123 10.54 23.81 13.17
C THR A 123 10.11 22.80 14.22
N VAL A 124 10.89 21.73 14.35
CA VAL A 124 10.68 20.69 15.37
C VAL A 124 11.80 20.79 16.40
N ALA A 125 11.43 20.83 17.67
CA ALA A 125 12.39 20.78 18.76
C ALA A 125 12.04 19.63 19.72
N ILE A 126 13.04 19.02 20.30
CA ILE A 126 12.89 17.98 21.33
C ILE A 126 13.66 18.42 22.58
N GLY A 127 13.11 18.17 23.73
CA GLY A 127 13.71 18.48 25.02
C GLY A 127 13.12 17.64 26.15
N ALA A 128 13.44 17.98 27.39
CA ALA A 128 13.01 17.24 28.57
C ALA A 128 11.48 17.15 28.75
N ASP A 129 10.73 18.08 28.18
CA ASP A 129 9.26 18.14 28.25
C ASP A 129 8.57 17.50 27.02
N GLY A 130 9.34 16.96 26.08
CA GLY A 130 8.85 16.28 24.87
C GLY A 130 9.13 17.01 23.57
N VAL A 131 8.34 16.71 22.55
CA VAL A 131 8.46 17.24 21.19
C VAL A 131 7.62 18.50 21.02
N ARG A 132 8.20 19.54 20.42
CA ARG A 132 7.51 20.79 20.07
C ARG A 132 7.53 21.02 18.58
N ILE A 133 6.38 21.42 18.03
CA ILE A 133 6.23 21.81 16.63
C ILE A 133 5.94 23.32 16.59
N ASN A 134 6.79 24.08 15.94
CA ASN A 134 6.67 25.54 15.86
C ASN A 134 6.48 26.19 17.26
N GLY A 135 7.10 25.59 18.30
CA GLY A 135 6.99 26.01 19.69
C GLY A 135 5.84 25.39 20.48
N ALA A 136 4.81 24.81 19.85
CA ALA A 136 3.69 24.15 20.52
C ALA A 136 4.05 22.72 20.92
N LEU A 137 3.74 22.29 22.15
CA LEU A 137 3.98 20.93 22.64
C LEU A 137 3.09 19.94 21.91
N LEU A 138 3.70 18.85 21.38
CA LEU A 138 3.00 17.76 20.73
C LEU A 138 2.55 16.71 21.76
N THR A 139 1.27 16.35 21.75
CA THR A 139 0.77 15.27 22.60
C THR A 139 0.97 13.93 21.87
N GLU A 140 1.77 13.04 22.46
CA GLU A 140 2.20 11.80 21.84
C GLU A 140 1.80 10.57 22.67
N GLY A 141 0.50 10.23 22.71
CA GLY A 141 -0.03 9.09 23.47
C GLY A 141 0.40 7.70 22.99
N TYR A 142 1.13 7.61 21.90
CA TYR A 142 1.65 6.36 21.30
C TYR A 142 3.12 6.08 21.66
N VAL A 143 3.79 7.00 22.33
CA VAL A 143 5.20 6.83 22.69
C VAL A 143 5.37 5.74 23.74
N TYR A 144 6.32 4.86 23.46
CA TYR A 144 6.71 3.80 24.38
C TYR A 144 8.17 3.95 24.82
N LEU A 145 8.40 3.78 26.12
CA LEU A 145 9.69 3.82 26.79
C LEU A 145 9.89 2.54 27.60
N ASP A 146 11.05 1.92 27.51
CA ASP A 146 11.42 0.72 28.31
C ASP A 146 11.78 1.09 29.75
N GLY A 147 10.83 1.70 30.48
CA GLY A 147 10.98 1.94 31.93
C GLY A 147 12.02 2.99 32.34
N GLY A 148 12.48 3.82 31.42
CA GLY A 148 13.40 4.93 31.68
C GLY A 148 12.78 6.28 31.33
N ASP A 149 13.21 7.34 32.02
CA ASP A 149 12.95 8.70 31.56
C ASP A 149 13.70 8.89 30.23
N ASN A 150 12.99 9.26 29.19
CA ASN A 150 13.62 9.57 27.90
C ASN A 150 14.21 10.97 27.99
N VAL A 151 15.34 11.11 28.67
CA VAL A 151 16.11 12.36 28.70
C VAL A 151 16.84 12.47 27.38
N GLU A 152 16.14 13.01 26.39
CA GLU A 152 16.80 13.32 25.11
C GLU A 152 17.58 14.62 25.23
N GLU A 153 18.80 14.62 24.69
CA GLU A 153 19.57 15.86 24.53
C GLU A 153 18.77 16.85 23.69
N PRO A 154 18.69 18.12 24.10
CA PRO A 154 17.93 19.11 23.34
C PRO A 154 18.42 19.23 21.90
N GLN A 155 17.53 19.07 20.95
CA GLN A 155 17.81 19.16 19.52
C GLN A 155 16.71 19.99 18.84
N SER A 156 17.04 20.59 17.69
CA SER A 156 16.08 21.32 16.88
C SER A 156 16.41 21.21 15.39
N TRP A 157 15.37 21.04 14.58
CA TRP A 157 15.45 20.97 13.12
C TRP A 157 14.50 21.97 12.49
N ARG A 158 14.96 22.69 11.48
CA ARG A 158 14.12 23.46 10.58
C ARG A 158 14.03 22.68 9.26
N LEU A 159 12.85 22.13 8.97
CA LEU A 159 12.65 21.25 7.83
C LEU A 159 12.56 22.04 6.53
N ALA A 160 13.24 21.56 5.49
CA ALA A 160 13.11 22.08 4.13
C ALA A 160 11.72 21.71 3.54
N ALA A 161 11.42 22.23 2.34
CA ALA A 161 10.12 22.06 1.70
C ALA A 161 9.82 20.61 1.26
N ASP A 162 10.82 19.76 1.25
CA ASP A 162 10.74 18.35 0.85
C ASP A 162 11.19 17.38 1.95
N GLU A 163 11.39 17.88 3.17
CA GLU A 163 11.89 17.07 4.29
C GLU A 163 10.77 16.67 5.26
N LEU A 164 10.92 15.46 5.79
CA LEU A 164 10.11 14.90 6.87
C LEU A 164 11.02 14.56 8.05
N LEU A 165 10.56 14.84 9.27
CA LEU A 165 11.20 14.33 10.48
C LEU A 165 10.41 13.11 10.97
N VAL A 166 11.10 11.98 11.13
CA VAL A 166 10.45 10.69 11.43
C VAL A 166 11.07 10.05 12.68
N PHE A 167 10.20 9.61 13.62
CA PHE A 167 10.63 8.94 14.85
C PHE A 167 9.99 7.56 14.98
N GLY A 168 10.67 6.66 15.69
CA GLY A 168 10.06 5.42 16.16
C GLY A 168 9.15 5.67 17.35
N ASP A 169 8.06 4.90 17.46
CA ASP A 169 7.17 4.97 18.61
C ASP A 169 7.86 4.42 19.87
N HIS A 170 8.75 3.44 19.70
CA HIS A 170 9.65 2.94 20.74
C HIS A 170 10.89 3.84 20.84
N ARG A 171 10.76 4.96 21.55
CA ARG A 171 11.75 6.03 21.62
C ARG A 171 13.15 5.57 22.08
N SER A 172 13.20 4.71 23.09
CA SER A 172 14.46 4.18 23.62
C SER A 172 15.16 3.16 22.73
N ASN A 173 14.46 2.61 21.72
CA ASN A 173 14.99 1.59 20.81
C ASN A 173 14.67 1.89 19.35
N SER A 174 15.05 3.08 18.88
CA SER A 174 14.82 3.48 17.49
C SER A 174 16.00 4.26 16.94
N SER A 175 16.53 3.76 15.83
CA SER A 175 17.42 4.49 14.94
C SER A 175 16.58 5.33 13.98
N ASP A 176 16.51 6.65 14.20
CA ASP A 176 15.62 7.54 13.46
C ASP A 176 16.18 8.95 13.31
N SER A 177 15.35 9.93 12.94
CA SER A 177 15.80 11.30 12.66
C SER A 177 16.47 12.01 13.85
N ARG A 178 16.27 11.53 15.08
CA ARG A 178 16.98 12.09 16.25
C ARG A 178 18.49 11.82 16.17
N ALA A 179 18.87 10.68 15.61
CA ALA A 179 20.26 10.30 15.43
C ALA A 179 20.84 10.78 14.08
N TYR A 180 20.02 10.80 13.03
CA TYR A 180 20.53 10.93 11.65
C TYR A 180 19.95 12.11 10.86
N GLY A 181 19.06 12.90 11.46
CA GLY A 181 18.43 14.05 10.80
C GLY A 181 17.21 13.73 9.95
N PRO A 182 16.63 14.75 9.30
CA PRO A 182 15.43 14.59 8.45
C PRO A 182 15.68 13.70 7.24
N ILE A 183 14.59 13.19 6.67
CA ILE A 183 14.61 12.41 5.42
C ILE A 183 13.93 13.21 4.30
N PRO A 184 14.41 13.13 3.05
CA PRO A 184 13.68 13.63 1.90
C PRO A 184 12.35 12.84 1.72
N ALA A 185 11.25 13.52 1.41
CA ALA A 185 9.97 12.86 1.14
C ALA A 185 10.06 11.86 -0.06
N SER A 186 11.01 12.08 -0.96
CA SER A 186 11.24 11.24 -2.15
C SER A 186 11.72 9.81 -1.84
N VAL A 187 12.34 9.57 -0.67
CA VAL A 187 12.78 8.21 -0.27
C VAL A 187 11.66 7.39 0.35
N VAL A 188 10.48 8.01 0.58
CA VAL A 188 9.33 7.33 1.18
C VAL A 188 8.63 6.46 0.13
N VAL A 189 8.52 5.17 0.41
CA VAL A 189 7.79 4.20 -0.41
C VAL A 189 6.30 4.46 -0.35
N GLY A 190 5.77 4.71 0.86
CA GLY A 190 4.35 4.99 1.07
C GLY A 190 3.98 5.01 2.55
N ARG A 191 2.67 5.11 2.81
CA ARG A 191 2.06 5.18 4.14
C ARG A 191 1.40 3.86 4.49
N ALA A 192 1.64 3.32 5.69
CA ALA A 192 0.93 2.16 6.21
C ALA A 192 -0.53 2.54 6.50
N VAL A 193 -1.48 1.77 5.96
CA VAL A 193 -2.92 2.06 6.08
C VAL A 193 -3.72 0.95 6.76
N ILE A 194 -3.25 -0.29 6.67
CA ILE A 194 -3.92 -1.45 7.28
C ILE A 194 -2.85 -2.38 7.84
N ARG A 195 -3.00 -2.80 9.10
CA ARG A 195 -2.37 -4.01 9.61
C ARG A 195 -3.32 -5.16 9.32
N TYR A 196 -2.93 -6.13 8.48
CA TYR A 196 -3.79 -7.22 8.07
C TYR A 196 -3.40 -8.60 8.64
N TYR A 197 -2.24 -8.69 9.26
CA TYR A 197 -1.78 -9.89 9.96
C TYR A 197 -1.00 -9.51 11.23
N PRO A 198 -1.19 -10.23 12.34
CA PRO A 198 -2.10 -11.36 12.55
C PRO A 198 -3.57 -10.93 12.53
N LEU A 199 -4.48 -11.88 12.23
CA LEU A 199 -5.90 -11.56 12.00
C LEU A 199 -6.62 -11.06 13.24
N ASP A 200 -6.21 -11.50 14.43
CA ASP A 200 -6.73 -11.04 15.73
C ASP A 200 -6.35 -9.60 16.08
N ARG A 201 -5.35 -9.05 15.38
CA ARG A 201 -4.89 -7.66 15.52
C ARG A 201 -5.16 -6.80 14.28
N MET A 202 -5.98 -7.30 13.35
CA MET A 202 -6.31 -6.56 12.11
C MET A 202 -6.96 -5.22 12.45
N SER A 203 -6.42 -4.12 11.88
CA SER A 203 -6.88 -2.76 12.16
C SER A 203 -6.48 -1.77 11.07
N LEU A 204 -7.27 -0.73 10.91
CA LEU A 204 -6.85 0.46 10.17
C LEU A 204 -5.79 1.22 10.97
N ILE A 205 -4.81 1.76 10.25
CA ILE A 205 -3.76 2.60 10.83
C ILE A 205 -4.14 4.04 10.55
N THR A 206 -4.56 4.74 11.60
CA THR A 206 -4.93 6.15 11.52
C THR A 206 -3.95 7.00 12.33
N PRO A 207 -3.61 8.22 11.87
CA PRO A 207 -2.88 9.16 12.69
C PRO A 207 -3.59 9.37 14.02
N PRO A 208 -2.85 9.48 15.14
CA PRO A 208 -3.45 9.80 16.42
C PRO A 208 -4.06 11.21 16.38
N PRO A 209 -5.11 11.48 17.18
CA PRO A 209 -5.66 12.82 17.28
C PRO A 209 -4.62 13.72 17.97
N TYR A 210 -4.07 14.66 17.23
CA TYR A 210 -3.26 15.72 17.82
C TYR A 210 -4.19 16.86 18.26
N GLY A 211 -3.96 17.41 19.46
CA GLY A 211 -4.74 18.55 19.96
C GLY A 211 -4.63 19.75 18.99
N THR A 212 -5.66 20.60 18.98
CA THR A 212 -5.77 21.78 18.10
C THR A 212 -4.68 22.84 18.27
N ALA A 213 -3.76 22.66 19.23
CA ALA A 213 -2.64 23.56 19.49
C ALA A 213 -1.45 23.37 18.52
N VAL A 214 -1.46 22.31 17.71
CA VAL A 214 -0.40 22.04 16.73
C VAL A 214 -0.99 22.28 15.34
N PRO A 215 -0.54 23.33 14.62
CA PRO A 215 -1.02 23.65 13.28
C PRO A 215 -0.72 22.57 12.24
#